data_1bcff7de7bdc4fceb02088f0efb90cd0
#
_entry.id   1bcff7de7bdc4fceb02088f0efb90cd0
#
_cell.length_a   1.000
_cell.length_b   1.000
_cell.length_c   1.000
_cell.angle_alpha   90.00
_cell.angle_beta   90.00
_cell.angle_gamma   90.00
#
_symmetry.space_group_name_H-M   'P 1'
#
loop_
_entity.id
_entity.type
_entity.pdbx_description
1 polymer ?
#
loop_
_entity_poly.entity_id
_entity_poly.type
_entity_poly.pdbx_seq_one_letter_code
_entity_poly.pdbx_strand_id
1 'polypeptide(L)'
;MYEHTELWGDVVVWGTSHKVNSMEECCNACKKYKPSNSDDYECNVWVFCGNQEQCKGQYGQCWLKHLAHPEASKPAKQGPHVPWTSGTLDVDLNANPGGALAETKASPRLFHVVTSAQGSAVYWQVRIHYYWFKKMKHKCEQDGNCEMGGWTRLLHSGHADDLMDELPTMVVDPLPQDTVEHSWYVVLNRPYAFVQWVQKAKIPEKYVLMAEPDHILLRPLPNFMNGNTPAAFPFFYIEPGKPENQHITMKFTGKISKKQLDEIAPVGNSPTFMTFEDMVKVMPIWMNVSIAVFKDSEANQAWGWVQEMYGFTIAAWLGGIKHVDLYLNLMAQPPWDTNMEMAPGKPFYILHYTYGMDYKLTGEFTPGKFGEWRFDKRTYSARPLPRHLGDPPKGMKNDLVRALINSINEATAALPCWDKFSELGHLPKECNEKPGGFLALEAEIKAKAAAAKAGA
;
A
#
# COMPACT_ATOMS: atom_id res chain seq x y z
N MET A 1 8.00 23.12 4.21
CA MET A 1 9.43 23.51 4.23
C MET A 1 10.16 22.51 5.13
N TYR A 2 11.34 22.07 4.73
CA TYR A 2 12.12 20.99 5.37
C TYR A 2 13.56 21.45 5.53
N GLU A 3 13.97 21.75 6.75
CA GLU A 3 15.36 22.07 7.08
C GLU A 3 16.22 20.80 7.05
N HIS A 4 17.51 20.97 6.79
CA HIS A 4 18.46 19.86 6.70
C HIS A 4 18.01 18.72 5.79
N THR A 5 17.42 19.08 4.65
CA THR A 5 16.78 18.14 3.73
C THR A 5 17.06 18.54 2.29
N GLU A 6 17.50 17.56 1.49
CA GLU A 6 17.68 17.71 0.04
C GLU A 6 16.63 16.91 -0.70
N LEU A 7 15.72 17.58 -1.41
CA LEU A 7 14.78 16.95 -2.34
C LEU A 7 15.40 16.90 -3.74
N TRP A 8 15.27 15.74 -4.38
CA TRP A 8 15.67 15.58 -5.78
C TRP A 8 14.46 15.72 -6.68
N GLY A 9 14.72 16.04 -7.94
CA GLY A 9 13.73 16.19 -8.99
C GLY A 9 14.38 16.69 -10.27
N ASP A 10 13.61 16.77 -11.35
CA ASP A 10 14.04 17.34 -12.62
C ASP A 10 14.36 18.83 -12.43
N VAL A 11 15.55 19.22 -12.84
CA VAL A 11 16.01 20.62 -12.68
C VAL A 11 15.39 21.50 -13.75
N VAL A 12 14.61 22.49 -13.35
CA VAL A 12 14.05 23.52 -14.25
C VAL A 12 14.90 24.81 -14.25
N VAL A 13 15.58 25.11 -13.15
CA VAL A 13 16.60 26.16 -13.08
C VAL A 13 17.78 25.68 -12.22
N TRP A 14 18.98 25.77 -12.79
CA TRP A 14 20.22 25.34 -12.14
C TRP A 14 20.67 26.32 -11.06
N GLY A 15 20.79 25.87 -9.83
CA GLY A 15 21.22 26.69 -8.68
C GLY A 15 22.64 27.23 -8.80
N THR A 16 23.50 26.62 -9.61
CA THR A 16 24.84 27.11 -9.89
C THR A 16 24.83 28.46 -10.59
N SER A 17 23.83 28.75 -11.41
CA SER A 17 23.59 30.01 -12.12
C SER A 17 22.50 30.89 -11.49
N HIS A 18 21.82 30.38 -10.46
CA HIS A 18 20.71 31.05 -9.81
C HIS A 18 20.95 31.12 -8.29
N LYS A 19 21.48 32.25 -7.83
CA LYS A 19 21.76 32.54 -6.43
C LYS A 19 20.78 33.56 -5.89
N VAL A 20 20.30 33.34 -4.67
CA VAL A 20 19.40 34.22 -3.93
C VAL A 20 19.88 34.39 -2.50
N ASN A 21 19.35 35.38 -1.77
CA ASN A 21 19.80 35.70 -0.43
C ASN A 21 19.03 34.97 0.68
N SER A 22 17.88 34.41 0.37
CA SER A 22 17.05 33.72 1.34
C SER A 22 16.26 32.56 0.74
N MET A 23 15.81 31.62 1.60
CA MET A 23 14.92 30.56 1.22
C MET A 23 13.56 31.07 0.73
N GLU A 24 13.12 32.21 1.26
CA GLU A 24 11.87 32.85 0.84
C GLU A 24 11.98 33.38 -0.60
N GLU A 25 13.12 33.98 -0.96
CA GLU A 25 13.37 34.37 -2.35
C GLU A 25 13.42 33.16 -3.28
N CYS A 26 14.02 32.03 -2.83
CA CYS A 26 14.05 30.79 -3.60
C CYS A 26 12.63 30.22 -3.81
N CYS A 27 11.82 30.17 -2.76
CA CYS A 27 10.41 29.78 -2.84
C CYS A 27 9.62 30.67 -3.82
N ASN A 28 9.80 32.00 -3.71
CA ASN A 28 9.14 32.95 -4.58
C ASN A 28 9.60 32.86 -6.04
N ALA A 29 10.86 32.53 -6.28
CA ALA A 29 11.36 32.25 -7.61
C ALA A 29 10.67 31.03 -8.23
N CYS A 30 10.50 29.96 -7.45
CA CYS A 30 9.76 28.77 -7.89
C CYS A 30 8.29 29.09 -8.21
N LYS A 31 7.60 29.83 -7.35
CA LYS A 31 6.21 30.28 -7.60
C LYS A 31 6.04 31.13 -8.86
N LYS A 32 7.03 31.93 -9.19
CA LYS A 32 7.01 32.85 -10.34
C LYS A 32 7.53 32.20 -11.63
N TYR A 33 8.17 31.05 -11.54
CA TYR A 33 8.74 30.38 -12.70
C TYR A 33 7.65 30.04 -13.71
N LYS A 34 7.91 30.30 -14.98
CA LYS A 34 7.06 29.91 -16.10
C LYS A 34 7.91 29.15 -17.11
N PRO A 35 7.49 27.94 -17.49
CA PRO A 35 8.20 27.18 -18.50
C PRO A 35 8.17 27.91 -19.85
N SER A 36 9.21 27.70 -20.66
CA SER A 36 9.35 28.32 -21.97
C SER A 36 8.38 27.71 -22.99
N ASN A 37 8.06 26.42 -22.84
CA ASN A 37 7.15 25.69 -23.71
C ASN A 37 6.05 25.00 -22.87
N SER A 38 4.92 24.70 -23.50
CA SER A 38 3.79 23.99 -22.84
C SER A 38 4.16 22.60 -22.34
N ASP A 39 5.15 21.97 -22.94
CA ASP A 39 5.62 20.63 -22.61
C ASP A 39 6.72 20.60 -21.56
N ASP A 40 7.29 21.78 -21.20
CA ASP A 40 8.26 21.90 -20.15
C ASP A 40 7.60 21.88 -18.75
N TYR A 41 8.35 21.46 -17.75
CA TYR A 41 7.85 21.37 -16.38
C TYR A 41 7.70 22.75 -15.72
N GLU A 42 6.67 22.90 -14.91
CA GLU A 42 6.54 23.96 -13.92
C GLU A 42 7.41 23.65 -12.71
N CYS A 43 7.84 24.68 -11.97
CA CYS A 43 8.52 24.48 -10.70
C CYS A 43 7.51 24.18 -9.60
N ASN A 44 7.70 23.07 -8.87
CA ASN A 44 6.90 22.72 -7.68
C ASN A 44 7.76 22.35 -6.46
N VAL A 45 9.07 22.29 -6.65
CA VAL A 45 10.06 22.03 -5.58
C VAL A 45 11.22 23.00 -5.70
N TRP A 46 11.69 23.53 -4.58
CA TRP A 46 12.87 24.36 -4.50
C TRP A 46 13.84 23.82 -3.44
N VAL A 47 15.15 24.01 -3.68
CA VAL A 47 16.23 23.56 -2.79
C VAL A 47 17.23 24.70 -2.66
N PHE A 48 17.45 25.17 -1.44
CA PHE A 48 18.26 26.34 -1.12
C PHE A 48 19.39 26.01 -0.16
N CYS A 49 20.57 26.56 -0.40
CA CYS A 49 21.72 26.44 0.51
C CYS A 49 21.97 27.74 1.25
N GLY A 50 21.42 27.87 2.46
CA GLY A 50 21.41 29.13 3.21
C GLY A 50 22.43 29.27 4.34
N ASN A 51 23.13 28.18 4.72
CA ASN A 51 24.13 28.22 5.77
C ASN A 51 25.55 28.35 5.15
N GLN A 52 26.20 29.49 5.33
CA GLN A 52 27.48 29.79 4.68
C GLN A 52 28.60 28.80 5.06
N GLU A 53 28.64 28.34 6.30
CA GLU A 53 29.68 27.43 6.78
C GLU A 53 29.47 26.00 6.22
N GLN A 54 28.23 25.53 6.21
CA GLN A 54 27.90 24.18 5.73
C GLN A 54 27.88 24.10 4.20
N CYS A 55 27.37 25.15 3.53
CA CYS A 55 27.22 25.18 2.07
C CYS A 55 28.56 25.41 1.32
N LYS A 56 29.54 26.00 1.97
CA LYS A 56 30.84 26.34 1.34
C LYS A 56 30.64 27.09 0.02
N GLY A 57 31.17 26.58 -1.10
CA GLY A 57 31.03 27.17 -2.43
C GLY A 57 29.60 27.16 -3.03
N GLN A 58 28.67 26.48 -2.39
CA GLN A 58 27.29 26.39 -2.83
C GLN A 58 26.34 27.35 -2.11
N TYR A 59 26.89 28.23 -1.23
CA TYR A 59 26.08 29.20 -0.51
C TYR A 59 25.30 30.11 -1.45
N GLY A 60 24.02 30.31 -1.13
CA GLY A 60 23.09 31.11 -1.91
C GLY A 60 22.48 30.39 -3.11
N GLN A 61 22.94 29.17 -3.48
CA GLN A 61 22.34 28.44 -4.59
C GLN A 61 20.88 28.12 -4.32
N CYS A 62 20.02 28.43 -5.30
CA CYS A 62 18.61 28.14 -5.33
C CYS A 62 18.29 27.28 -6.56
N TRP A 63 18.04 26.04 -6.35
CA TRP A 63 17.67 25.07 -7.37
C TRP A 63 16.16 25.03 -7.49
N LEU A 64 15.63 25.34 -8.67
CA LEU A 64 14.22 25.15 -8.97
C LEU A 64 14.05 23.81 -9.66
N LYS A 65 13.11 23.01 -9.18
CA LYS A 65 12.94 21.64 -9.62
C LYS A 65 11.46 21.29 -9.82
N HIS A 66 11.25 20.22 -10.53
CA HIS A 66 9.96 19.54 -10.64
C HIS A 66 10.04 18.12 -10.09
N LEU A 67 9.01 17.73 -9.34
CA LEU A 67 8.75 16.36 -8.94
C LEU A 67 7.32 16.00 -9.37
N ALA A 68 7.14 14.88 -10.06
CA ALA A 68 5.82 14.42 -10.49
C ALA A 68 4.89 14.17 -9.29
N HIS A 69 5.44 13.62 -8.21
CA HIS A 69 4.70 13.26 -7.00
C HIS A 69 5.47 13.72 -5.75
N PRO A 70 5.51 15.03 -5.46
CA PRO A 70 6.26 15.56 -4.32
C PRO A 70 5.76 15.03 -2.98
N GLU A 71 4.45 14.72 -2.85
CA GLU A 71 3.81 14.11 -1.69
C GLU A 71 4.30 12.68 -1.38
N ALA A 72 4.78 11.97 -2.40
CA ALA A 72 5.29 10.60 -2.29
C ALA A 72 6.82 10.53 -2.19
N SER A 73 7.51 11.67 -2.38
CA SER A 73 8.97 11.68 -2.52
C SER A 73 9.66 11.56 -1.16
N LYS A 74 10.59 10.60 -1.07
CA LYS A 74 11.52 10.54 0.06
C LYS A 74 12.68 11.51 -0.20
N PRO A 75 13.18 12.24 0.83
CA PRO A 75 14.36 13.06 0.69
C PRO A 75 15.57 12.25 0.19
N ALA A 76 16.32 12.81 -0.73
CA ALA A 76 17.58 12.20 -1.18
C ALA A 76 18.63 12.19 -0.07
N LYS A 77 18.64 13.25 0.75
CA LYS A 77 19.45 13.35 1.96
C LYS A 77 18.67 14.11 3.02
N GLN A 78 18.78 13.65 4.27
CA GLN A 78 18.20 14.29 5.44
C GLN A 78 19.08 14.09 6.67
N GLY A 79 19.15 15.08 7.53
CA GLY A 79 19.84 15.01 8.81
C GLY A 79 20.71 16.26 9.09
N PRO A 80 21.23 16.43 10.31
CA PRO A 80 21.84 17.67 10.80
C PRO A 80 23.06 18.15 10.02
N HIS A 81 23.66 17.28 9.21
CA HIS A 81 24.83 17.61 8.38
C HIS A 81 24.46 17.93 6.92
N VAL A 82 23.16 17.89 6.55
CA VAL A 82 22.71 18.26 5.21
C VAL A 82 22.53 19.77 5.15
N PRO A 83 23.29 20.49 4.26
CA PRO A 83 23.31 21.95 4.24
C PRO A 83 22.11 22.58 3.53
N TRP A 84 21.23 21.76 2.99
CA TRP A 84 20.10 22.17 2.17
C TRP A 84 18.83 22.36 2.97
N THR A 85 18.07 23.39 2.61
CA THR A 85 16.66 23.54 2.98
C THR A 85 15.83 23.40 1.72
N SER A 86 14.80 22.55 1.76
CA SER A 86 13.91 22.31 0.63
C SER A 86 12.47 22.69 0.95
N GLY A 87 11.69 22.95 -0.08
CA GLY A 87 10.25 23.16 0.05
C GLY A 87 9.51 22.74 -1.20
N THR A 88 8.25 22.38 -1.01
CA THR A 88 7.29 22.06 -2.07
C THR A 88 6.28 23.21 -2.19
N LEU A 89 5.78 23.46 -3.41
CA LEU A 89 4.64 24.33 -3.66
C LEU A 89 3.37 23.45 -3.64
N ASP A 90 2.30 23.99 -3.07
CA ASP A 90 0.94 23.42 -3.10
C ASP A 90 0.74 22.02 -2.49
N VAL A 91 1.77 21.47 -1.82
CA VAL A 91 1.66 20.19 -1.10
C VAL A 91 1.97 20.42 0.37
N ASP A 92 0.98 20.32 1.21
CA ASP A 92 1.17 20.19 2.65
C ASP A 92 1.46 18.71 2.98
N LEU A 93 2.74 18.33 2.96
CA LEU A 93 3.17 17.00 3.41
C LEU A 93 2.85 16.76 4.90
N ASN A 94 2.38 17.80 5.61
CA ASN A 94 1.85 17.71 6.96
C ASN A 94 0.32 17.67 6.99
N ALA A 95 -0.37 17.78 5.87
CA ALA A 95 -1.82 17.60 5.84
C ALA A 95 -2.16 16.22 6.41
N ASN A 96 -2.92 16.22 7.49
CA ASN A 96 -3.46 15.00 8.07
C ASN A 96 -4.72 14.64 7.27
N PRO A 97 -4.74 13.54 6.50
CA PRO A 97 -5.95 13.14 5.77
C PRO A 97 -7.12 12.80 6.70
N GLY A 98 -6.84 12.57 8.00
CA GLY A 98 -7.84 12.42 9.05
C GLY A 98 -8.23 13.72 9.75
N GLY A 99 -7.76 14.88 9.29
CA GLY A 99 -8.16 16.19 9.83
C GLY A 99 -9.60 16.50 9.46
N ALA A 100 -10.49 16.42 10.47
CA ALA A 100 -11.86 16.92 10.56
C ALA A 100 -12.51 17.27 9.20
N LEU A 101 -13.01 16.26 8.50
CA LEU A 101 -14.07 16.47 7.53
C LEU A 101 -15.26 17.01 8.34
N ALA A 102 -15.65 18.25 8.03
CA ALA A 102 -16.79 18.92 8.65
C ALA A 102 -17.96 17.94 8.71
N GLU A 103 -18.57 17.80 9.89
CA GLU A 103 -19.76 17.00 10.16
C GLU A 103 -20.95 17.49 9.32
N THR A 104 -21.00 17.05 8.07
CA THR A 104 -22.27 16.92 7.39
C THR A 104 -22.73 15.49 7.62
N LYS A 105 -24.00 15.28 8.00
CA LYS A 105 -24.65 13.96 8.04
C LYS A 105 -24.75 13.40 6.61
N ALA A 106 -23.57 13.11 6.02
CA ALA A 106 -23.45 12.40 4.77
C ALA A 106 -23.69 10.91 5.03
N SER A 107 -24.26 10.21 4.07
CA SER A 107 -24.31 8.75 4.07
C SER A 107 -22.94 8.18 4.43
N PRO A 108 -22.87 7.13 5.25
CA PRO A 108 -21.60 6.60 5.69
C PRO A 108 -20.74 6.26 4.47
N ARG A 109 -19.49 6.74 4.45
CA ARG A 109 -18.52 6.53 3.37
C ARG A 109 -17.94 5.13 3.43
N LEU A 110 -18.81 4.12 3.52
CA LEU A 110 -18.42 2.72 3.67
C LEU A 110 -17.59 2.26 2.47
N PHE A 111 -16.53 1.51 2.76
CA PHE A 111 -15.73 0.84 1.75
C PHE A 111 -15.73 -0.68 1.97
N HIS A 112 -15.72 -1.42 0.86
CA HIS A 112 -15.59 -2.87 0.83
C HIS A 112 -14.12 -3.26 0.66
N VAL A 113 -13.62 -4.18 1.48
CA VAL A 113 -12.27 -4.74 1.31
C VAL A 113 -12.33 -5.96 0.41
N VAL A 114 -11.45 -6.03 -0.58
CA VAL A 114 -11.31 -7.20 -1.44
C VAL A 114 -9.85 -7.62 -1.54
N THR A 115 -9.58 -8.92 -1.36
CA THR A 115 -8.24 -9.51 -1.48
C THR A 115 -8.26 -10.78 -2.30
N SER A 116 -7.26 -10.96 -3.16
CA SER A 116 -7.07 -12.20 -3.92
C SER A 116 -6.13 -13.11 -3.15
N ALA A 117 -6.63 -14.27 -2.72
CA ALA A 117 -5.86 -15.19 -1.89
C ALA A 117 -6.17 -16.66 -2.20
N GLN A 118 -5.19 -17.35 -2.78
CA GLN A 118 -5.21 -18.79 -3.07
C GLN A 118 -3.85 -19.42 -2.84
N GLY A 119 -3.86 -20.68 -2.39
CA GLY A 119 -2.69 -21.50 -2.22
C GLY A 119 -2.06 -21.41 -0.83
N SER A 120 -1.25 -22.43 -0.49
CA SER A 120 -0.71 -22.65 0.85
C SER A 120 0.06 -21.45 1.42
N ALA A 121 0.79 -20.74 0.56
CA ALA A 121 1.58 -19.58 0.96
C ALA A 121 0.74 -18.44 1.57
N VAL A 122 -0.51 -18.28 1.15
CA VAL A 122 -1.39 -17.17 1.58
C VAL A 122 -2.58 -17.63 2.42
N TYR A 123 -2.78 -18.92 2.59
CA TYR A 123 -3.89 -19.51 3.33
C TYR A 123 -3.97 -19.03 4.79
N TRP A 124 -2.84 -19.06 5.47
CA TRP A 124 -2.75 -18.59 6.85
C TRP A 124 -2.77 -17.06 6.95
N GLN A 125 -2.21 -16.38 5.95
CA GLN A 125 -2.14 -14.92 5.90
C GLN A 125 -3.56 -14.32 5.81
N VAL A 126 -4.40 -14.86 4.92
CA VAL A 126 -5.75 -14.34 4.72
C VAL A 126 -6.66 -14.56 5.94
N ARG A 127 -6.45 -15.65 6.72
CA ARG A 127 -7.15 -15.86 8.01
C ARG A 127 -6.78 -14.79 9.03
N ILE A 128 -5.47 -14.47 9.17
CA ILE A 128 -4.96 -13.41 10.04
C ILE A 128 -5.45 -12.04 9.57
N HIS A 129 -5.40 -11.76 8.26
CA HIS A 129 -5.91 -10.52 7.68
C HIS A 129 -7.39 -10.30 8.01
N TYR A 130 -8.24 -11.31 7.82
CA TYR A 130 -9.66 -11.22 8.11
C TYR A 130 -9.95 -11.08 9.61
N TYR A 131 -9.18 -11.75 10.48
CA TYR A 131 -9.26 -11.55 11.93
C TYR A 131 -9.06 -10.07 12.29
N TRP A 132 -7.99 -9.45 11.78
CA TRP A 132 -7.69 -8.05 12.06
C TRP A 132 -8.69 -7.09 11.42
N PHE A 133 -9.17 -7.39 10.22
CA PHE A 133 -10.26 -6.63 9.62
C PHE A 133 -11.49 -6.57 10.53
N LYS A 134 -11.96 -7.72 11.03
CA LYS A 134 -13.13 -7.76 11.90
C LYS A 134 -12.90 -7.07 13.24
N LYS A 135 -11.72 -7.28 13.84
CA LYS A 135 -11.38 -6.63 15.11
C LYS A 135 -11.39 -5.11 14.97
N MET A 136 -10.79 -4.56 13.92
CA MET A 136 -10.74 -3.12 13.70
C MET A 136 -12.10 -2.54 13.28
N LYS A 137 -12.87 -3.27 12.49
CA LYS A 137 -14.25 -2.91 12.17
C LYS A 137 -15.10 -2.83 13.42
N HIS A 138 -15.08 -3.86 14.26
CA HIS A 138 -15.83 -3.87 15.53
C HIS A 138 -15.45 -2.67 16.42
N LYS A 139 -14.15 -2.36 16.50
CA LYS A 139 -13.67 -1.21 17.26
C LYS A 139 -14.26 0.11 16.75
N CYS A 140 -14.20 0.39 15.43
CA CYS A 140 -14.76 1.62 14.90
C CYS A 140 -16.30 1.68 14.97
N GLU A 141 -16.99 0.52 14.92
CA GLU A 141 -18.44 0.45 15.14
C GLU A 141 -18.82 0.85 16.58
N GLN A 142 -18.00 0.44 17.56
CA GLN A 142 -18.18 0.88 18.96
C GLN A 142 -17.90 2.38 19.13
N ASP A 143 -16.92 2.91 18.41
CA ASP A 143 -16.59 4.35 18.42
C ASP A 143 -17.61 5.21 17.67
N GLY A 144 -18.55 4.60 16.93
CA GLY A 144 -19.68 5.28 16.26
C GLY A 144 -19.35 5.97 14.93
N ASN A 145 -18.15 5.80 14.38
CA ASN A 145 -17.67 6.46 13.17
C ASN A 145 -17.04 5.49 12.13
N CYS A 146 -17.56 4.27 12.03
CA CYS A 146 -16.99 3.22 11.19
C CYS A 146 -17.29 3.45 9.70
N GLU A 147 -16.22 3.51 8.88
CA GLU A 147 -16.27 3.51 7.42
C GLU A 147 -15.92 2.13 6.81
N MET A 148 -15.60 1.13 7.64
CA MET A 148 -15.29 -0.22 7.21
C MET A 148 -16.59 -1.00 6.94
N GLY A 149 -16.84 -1.34 5.67
CA GLY A 149 -18.02 -2.07 5.21
C GLY A 149 -17.84 -3.58 5.17
N GLY A 150 -18.10 -4.17 3.99
CA GLY A 150 -17.93 -5.61 3.75
C GLY A 150 -16.49 -6.03 3.47
N TRP A 151 -16.32 -7.36 3.28
CA TRP A 151 -15.04 -7.96 2.95
C TRP A 151 -15.24 -9.18 2.05
N THR A 152 -14.38 -9.38 1.05
CA THR A 152 -14.42 -10.53 0.14
C THR A 152 -13.03 -11.06 -0.15
N ARG A 153 -12.85 -12.36 0.01
CA ARG A 153 -11.73 -13.10 -0.56
C ARG A 153 -12.07 -13.55 -1.98
N LEU A 154 -11.19 -13.32 -2.94
CA LEU A 154 -11.26 -13.91 -4.26
C LEU A 154 -10.41 -15.19 -4.28
N LEU A 155 -11.08 -16.33 -4.40
CA LEU A 155 -10.46 -17.63 -4.51
C LEU A 155 -10.48 -18.06 -5.98
N HIS A 156 -9.33 -17.94 -6.64
CA HIS A 156 -9.20 -18.17 -8.09
C HIS A 156 -8.75 -19.61 -8.44
N SER A 157 -9.32 -20.58 -7.73
CA SER A 157 -9.10 -22.01 -7.94
C SER A 157 -10.12 -22.65 -8.88
N GLY A 158 -11.23 -21.97 -9.17
CA GLY A 158 -12.39 -22.55 -9.86
C GLY A 158 -13.26 -23.45 -8.98
N HIS A 159 -12.88 -23.70 -7.73
CA HIS A 159 -13.62 -24.55 -6.78
C HIS A 159 -13.48 -24.05 -5.34
N ALA A 160 -14.44 -24.41 -4.51
CA ALA A 160 -14.46 -24.12 -3.08
C ALA A 160 -13.29 -24.78 -2.34
N ASP A 161 -12.85 -24.17 -1.25
CA ASP A 161 -11.87 -24.73 -0.31
C ASP A 161 -12.44 -24.83 1.11
N ASP A 162 -11.62 -25.27 2.06
CA ASP A 162 -11.99 -25.49 3.45
C ASP A 162 -12.15 -24.21 4.29
N LEU A 163 -11.83 -23.02 3.74
CA LEU A 163 -12.03 -21.73 4.41
C LEU A 163 -13.34 -21.04 4.05
N MET A 164 -14.22 -21.66 3.23
CA MET A 164 -15.47 -21.04 2.77
C MET A 164 -16.41 -20.65 3.91
N ASP A 165 -16.45 -21.46 4.99
CA ASP A 165 -17.32 -21.21 6.14
C ASP A 165 -16.74 -20.15 7.10
N GLU A 166 -15.43 -19.92 7.05
CA GLU A 166 -14.74 -18.93 7.88
C GLU A 166 -14.63 -17.55 7.20
N LEU A 167 -14.41 -17.54 5.89
CA LEU A 167 -14.12 -16.34 5.14
C LEU A 167 -15.21 -16.03 4.09
N PRO A 168 -15.78 -14.82 4.06
CA PRO A 168 -16.64 -14.40 2.95
C PRO A 168 -15.87 -14.50 1.62
N THR A 169 -16.19 -15.51 0.83
CA THR A 169 -15.40 -15.89 -0.33
C THR A 169 -16.25 -15.92 -1.60
N MET A 170 -15.71 -15.32 -2.67
CA MET A 170 -16.19 -15.54 -4.04
C MET A 170 -15.19 -16.44 -4.76
N VAL A 171 -15.68 -17.62 -5.19
CA VAL A 171 -14.92 -18.52 -6.06
C VAL A 171 -14.97 -17.96 -7.48
N VAL A 172 -13.81 -17.82 -8.09
CA VAL A 172 -13.62 -17.39 -9.48
C VAL A 172 -12.69 -18.36 -10.19
N ASP A 173 -12.72 -18.35 -11.50
CA ASP A 173 -11.92 -19.25 -12.31
C ASP A 173 -10.44 -18.81 -12.32
N PRO A 174 -9.49 -19.73 -12.39
CA PRO A 174 -8.09 -19.42 -12.64
C PRO A 174 -7.91 -18.86 -14.06
N LEU A 175 -6.84 -18.10 -14.27
CA LEU A 175 -6.47 -17.64 -15.60
C LEU A 175 -6.29 -18.87 -16.51
N PRO A 176 -6.93 -18.89 -17.71
CA PRO A 176 -6.80 -20.02 -18.64
C PRO A 176 -5.33 -20.26 -19.01
N GLN A 177 -4.90 -21.52 -19.03
CA GLN A 177 -3.50 -21.91 -19.23
C GLN A 177 -2.95 -21.51 -20.60
N ASP A 178 -3.79 -21.43 -21.60
CA ASP A 178 -3.46 -21.01 -22.96
C ASP A 178 -3.27 -19.49 -23.12
N THR A 179 -3.68 -18.70 -22.11
CA THR A 179 -3.51 -17.24 -22.14
C THR A 179 -2.04 -16.84 -22.10
N VAL A 180 -1.25 -17.53 -21.29
CA VAL A 180 0.21 -17.37 -21.18
C VAL A 180 0.85 -18.74 -21.05
N GLU A 181 1.44 -19.24 -22.12
CA GLU A 181 2.12 -20.52 -22.13
C GLU A 181 3.21 -20.56 -21.08
N HIS A 182 3.20 -21.61 -20.25
CA HIS A 182 4.21 -21.89 -19.22
C HIS A 182 4.46 -20.73 -18.22
N SER A 183 3.43 -19.99 -17.86
CA SER A 183 3.58 -18.89 -16.90
C SER A 183 4.00 -19.40 -15.52
N TRP A 184 5.23 -19.06 -15.13
CA TRP A 184 5.71 -19.17 -13.74
C TRP A 184 5.13 -18.07 -12.84
N TYR A 185 4.56 -17.01 -13.43
CA TYR A 185 4.12 -15.81 -12.74
C TYR A 185 2.66 -15.91 -12.32
N VAL A 186 2.42 -16.63 -11.22
CA VAL A 186 1.08 -16.91 -10.68
C VAL A 186 0.26 -15.67 -10.35
N VAL A 187 0.93 -14.52 -10.20
CA VAL A 187 0.30 -13.23 -9.86
C VAL A 187 -0.68 -12.77 -10.94
N LEU A 188 -0.54 -13.22 -12.21
CA LEU A 188 -1.49 -12.91 -13.28
C LEU A 188 -2.93 -13.42 -13.03
N ASN A 189 -3.11 -14.37 -12.12
CA ASN A 189 -4.45 -14.76 -11.67
C ASN A 189 -5.19 -13.62 -10.95
N ARG A 190 -4.45 -12.70 -10.31
CA ARG A 190 -5.05 -11.60 -9.55
C ARG A 190 -5.89 -10.66 -10.44
N PRO A 191 -5.35 -10.01 -11.49
CA PRO A 191 -6.15 -9.15 -12.36
C PRO A 191 -7.33 -9.90 -12.99
N TYR A 192 -7.17 -11.17 -13.34
CA TYR A 192 -8.26 -11.98 -13.88
C TYR A 192 -9.36 -12.27 -12.85
N ALA A 193 -8.98 -12.52 -11.60
CA ALA A 193 -9.93 -12.67 -10.50
C ALA A 193 -10.74 -11.38 -10.25
N PHE A 194 -10.08 -10.22 -10.31
CA PHE A 194 -10.75 -8.93 -10.17
C PHE A 194 -11.71 -8.61 -11.32
N VAL A 195 -11.39 -8.97 -12.56
CA VAL A 195 -12.33 -8.86 -13.69
C VAL A 195 -13.62 -9.65 -13.42
N GLN A 196 -13.50 -10.88 -12.95
CA GLN A 196 -14.65 -11.71 -12.63
C GLN A 196 -15.44 -11.15 -11.43
N TRP A 197 -14.74 -10.61 -10.45
CA TRP A 197 -15.36 -10.02 -9.28
C TRP A 197 -16.21 -8.80 -9.63
N VAL A 198 -15.69 -7.85 -10.38
CA VAL A 198 -16.46 -6.64 -10.75
C VAL A 198 -17.68 -6.94 -11.62
N GLN A 199 -17.70 -8.09 -12.34
CA GLN A 199 -18.83 -8.55 -13.12
C GLN A 199 -19.92 -9.24 -12.29
N LYS A 200 -19.53 -9.89 -11.18
CA LYS A 200 -20.42 -10.75 -10.39
C LYS A 200 -20.78 -10.16 -9.02
N ALA A 201 -19.97 -9.28 -8.47
CA ALA A 201 -20.16 -8.73 -7.13
C ALA A 201 -21.39 -7.82 -7.05
N LYS A 202 -22.16 -8.00 -5.97
CA LYS A 202 -23.28 -7.14 -5.60
C LYS A 202 -22.99 -6.61 -4.20
N ILE A 203 -22.23 -5.51 -4.13
CA ILE A 203 -21.87 -4.85 -2.88
C ILE A 203 -22.66 -3.53 -2.74
N PRO A 204 -23.06 -3.16 -1.52
CA PRO A 204 -23.75 -1.88 -1.28
C PRO A 204 -22.78 -0.70 -1.22
N GLU A 205 -21.50 -0.95 -0.99
CA GLU A 205 -20.49 0.09 -0.82
C GLU A 205 -20.10 0.71 -2.16
N LYS A 206 -20.01 2.04 -2.18
CA LYS A 206 -19.51 2.79 -3.32
C LYS A 206 -18.00 2.65 -3.50
N TYR A 207 -17.28 2.52 -2.40
CA TYR A 207 -15.83 2.53 -2.35
C TYR A 207 -15.29 1.12 -2.09
N VAL A 208 -14.13 0.83 -2.62
CA VAL A 208 -13.45 -0.45 -2.48
C VAL A 208 -11.99 -0.22 -2.13
N LEU A 209 -11.51 -0.96 -1.15
CA LEU A 209 -10.09 -1.11 -0.86
C LEU A 209 -9.59 -2.44 -1.41
N MET A 210 -8.69 -2.41 -2.36
CA MET A 210 -7.90 -3.59 -2.74
C MET A 210 -6.79 -3.81 -1.71
N ALA A 211 -6.75 -5.00 -1.11
CA ALA A 211 -5.81 -5.38 -0.06
C ALA A 211 -5.03 -6.65 -0.41
N GLU A 212 -3.86 -6.81 0.20
CA GLU A 212 -3.08 -8.05 0.16
C GLU A 212 -3.38 -8.92 1.39
N PRO A 213 -3.28 -10.26 1.27
CA PRO A 213 -3.51 -11.16 2.41
C PRO A 213 -2.50 -10.99 3.54
N ASP A 214 -1.31 -10.43 3.29
CA ASP A 214 -0.27 -10.12 4.26
C ASP A 214 -0.33 -8.68 4.81
N HIS A 215 -1.50 -8.07 4.78
CA HIS A 215 -1.80 -6.82 5.46
C HIS A 215 -2.39 -7.09 6.86
N ILE A 216 -1.85 -6.44 7.88
CA ILE A 216 -2.44 -6.38 9.22
C ILE A 216 -2.94 -4.95 9.46
N LEU A 217 -4.21 -4.80 9.83
CA LEU A 217 -4.74 -3.50 10.21
C LEU A 217 -4.30 -3.17 11.65
N LEU A 218 -3.50 -2.12 11.80
CA LEU A 218 -2.99 -1.67 13.10
C LEU A 218 -4.03 -0.90 13.90
N ARG A 219 -5.02 -0.32 13.21
CA ARG A 219 -6.10 0.50 13.77
C ARG A 219 -7.33 0.51 12.84
N PRO A 220 -8.50 0.97 13.30
CA PRO A 220 -9.63 1.24 12.43
C PRO A 220 -9.20 2.07 11.23
N LEU A 221 -9.57 1.62 10.03
CA LEU A 221 -9.15 2.23 8.79
C LEU A 221 -10.24 3.19 8.31
N PRO A 222 -9.95 4.48 8.14
CA PRO A 222 -10.86 5.41 7.51
C PRO A 222 -10.85 5.24 5.99
N ASN A 223 -11.86 5.74 5.32
CA ASN A 223 -11.86 5.85 3.87
C ASN A 223 -10.99 7.04 3.45
N PHE A 224 -9.86 6.75 2.83
CA PHE A 224 -8.88 7.76 2.41
C PHE A 224 -9.27 8.53 1.16
N MET A 225 -10.34 8.14 0.46
CA MET A 225 -10.75 8.84 -0.76
C MET A 225 -11.32 10.23 -0.47
N ASN A 226 -10.95 11.19 -1.30
CA ASN A 226 -11.54 12.51 -1.34
C ASN A 226 -12.54 12.57 -2.52
N GLY A 227 -13.83 12.54 -2.21
CA GLY A 227 -14.87 12.40 -3.24
C GLY A 227 -14.74 11.09 -4.00
N ASN A 228 -14.42 11.17 -5.28
CA ASN A 228 -14.17 9.99 -6.16
C ASN A 228 -12.69 9.83 -6.51
N THR A 229 -11.80 10.70 -6.02
CA THR A 229 -10.36 10.60 -6.30
C THR A 229 -9.81 9.36 -5.61
N PRO A 230 -9.20 8.42 -6.34
CA PRO A 230 -8.56 7.25 -5.74
C PRO A 230 -7.46 7.64 -4.76
N ALA A 231 -7.26 6.80 -3.75
CA ALA A 231 -6.25 7.00 -2.72
C ALA A 231 -5.40 5.74 -2.55
N ALA A 232 -4.08 5.89 -2.50
CA ALA A 232 -3.18 4.74 -2.47
C ALA A 232 -1.89 5.01 -1.68
N PHE A 233 -1.20 3.92 -1.34
CA PHE A 233 0.18 3.97 -0.89
C PHE A 233 1.12 4.02 -2.11
N PRO A 234 2.06 4.98 -2.18
CA PRO A 234 3.03 5.05 -3.26
C PRO A 234 4.20 4.08 -3.03
N PHE A 235 4.63 3.41 -4.11
CA PHE A 235 5.79 2.53 -4.08
C PHE A 235 6.97 3.18 -4.79
N PHE A 236 8.07 3.40 -4.08
CA PHE A 236 9.27 4.09 -4.59
C PHE A 236 9.95 3.38 -5.78
N TYR A 237 9.59 2.12 -6.04
CA TYR A 237 10.13 1.32 -7.15
C TYR A 237 9.15 1.18 -8.33
N ILE A 238 7.97 1.80 -8.23
CA ILE A 238 7.01 1.90 -9.35
C ILE A 238 7.15 3.30 -9.94
N GLU A 239 7.97 3.43 -10.97
CA GLU A 239 8.34 4.71 -11.58
C GLU A 239 8.14 4.67 -13.11
N PRO A 240 6.88 4.68 -13.63
CA PRO A 240 6.61 4.59 -15.07
C PRO A 240 7.22 5.74 -15.89
N GLY A 241 7.31 6.93 -15.29
CA GLY A 241 7.86 8.15 -15.90
C GLY A 241 9.38 8.28 -15.84
N LYS A 242 10.10 7.37 -15.16
CA LYS A 242 11.55 7.40 -15.05
C LYS A 242 12.24 7.15 -16.41
N PRO A 243 13.34 7.85 -16.74
CA PRO A 243 13.97 7.75 -18.07
C PRO A 243 14.17 6.33 -18.59
N GLU A 244 14.61 5.40 -17.72
CA GLU A 244 14.80 3.99 -18.08
C GLU A 244 13.49 3.21 -18.31
N ASN A 245 12.36 3.68 -17.80
CA ASN A 245 11.04 3.03 -17.93
C ASN A 245 10.15 3.68 -18.98
N GLN A 246 10.37 4.93 -19.36
CA GLN A 246 9.48 5.70 -20.25
C GLN A 246 9.18 4.97 -21.57
N HIS A 247 10.22 4.47 -22.23
CA HIS A 247 10.06 3.79 -23.52
C HIS A 247 9.30 2.48 -23.38
N ILE A 248 9.49 1.75 -22.25
CA ILE A 248 8.75 0.53 -21.95
C ILE A 248 7.29 0.87 -21.65
N THR A 249 7.04 1.89 -20.81
CA THR A 249 5.68 2.37 -20.49
C THR A 249 4.93 2.75 -21.76
N MET A 250 5.60 3.47 -22.71
CA MET A 250 4.98 3.89 -23.99
C MET A 250 4.65 2.73 -24.93
N LYS A 251 5.16 1.52 -24.73
CA LYS A 251 4.70 0.34 -25.48
C LYS A 251 3.23 0.00 -25.16
N PHE A 252 2.77 0.33 -23.96
CA PHE A 252 1.43 -0.02 -23.47
C PHE A 252 0.47 1.17 -23.47
N THR A 253 0.98 2.41 -23.33
CA THR A 253 0.16 3.63 -23.33
C THR A 253 0.05 4.26 -24.73
N GLY A 254 0.92 3.86 -25.68
CA GLY A 254 1.22 4.63 -26.88
C GLY A 254 2.15 5.81 -26.56
N LYS A 255 2.47 6.59 -27.59
CA LYS A 255 3.32 7.78 -27.43
C LYS A 255 2.57 8.88 -26.69
N ILE A 256 3.02 9.24 -25.52
CA ILE A 256 2.44 10.27 -24.64
C ILE A 256 3.49 11.29 -24.26
N SER A 257 3.06 12.48 -23.83
CA SER A 257 3.93 13.56 -23.40
C SER A 257 4.55 13.26 -22.01
N LYS A 258 5.58 14.00 -21.64
CA LYS A 258 6.19 13.94 -20.29
C LYS A 258 5.15 14.21 -19.20
N LYS A 259 4.30 15.21 -19.36
CA LYS A 259 3.20 15.51 -18.43
C LYS A 259 2.25 14.33 -18.24
N GLN A 260 1.90 13.64 -19.33
CA GLN A 260 1.05 12.45 -19.26
C GLN A 260 1.75 11.25 -18.61
N LEU A 261 3.07 11.12 -18.76
CA LEU A 261 3.83 10.11 -18.01
C LEU A 261 3.78 10.38 -16.51
N ASP A 262 3.86 11.65 -16.09
CA ASP A 262 3.80 12.06 -14.67
C ASP A 262 2.39 11.89 -14.06
N GLU A 263 1.34 11.83 -14.87
CA GLU A 263 0.00 11.46 -14.41
C GLU A 263 -0.12 9.98 -14.00
N ILE A 264 0.81 9.12 -14.45
CA ILE A 264 0.81 7.69 -14.10
C ILE A 264 1.38 7.57 -12.69
N ALA A 265 0.51 7.40 -11.71
CA ALA A 265 0.86 7.40 -10.30
C ALA A 265 1.82 6.24 -9.93
N PRO A 266 2.76 6.43 -8.98
CA PRO A 266 3.71 5.39 -8.54
C PRO A 266 3.05 4.40 -7.58
N VAL A 267 1.97 3.74 -8.02
CA VAL A 267 1.14 2.87 -7.17
C VAL A 267 1.05 1.45 -7.71
N GLY A 268 0.76 0.51 -6.82
CA GLY A 268 0.29 -0.83 -7.16
C GLY A 268 -1.21 -0.94 -6.91
N ASN A 269 -1.75 -2.15 -7.10
CA ASN A 269 -3.16 -2.42 -6.83
C ASN A 269 -3.51 -2.41 -5.32
N SER A 270 -2.54 -2.60 -4.44
CA SER A 270 -2.76 -2.74 -2.98
C SER A 270 -1.67 -2.07 -2.14
N PRO A 271 -2.03 -1.28 -1.11
CA PRO A 271 -3.38 -0.84 -0.81
C PRO A 271 -3.81 0.34 -1.70
N THR A 272 -4.93 0.18 -2.39
CA THR A 272 -5.51 1.23 -3.22
C THR A 272 -7.02 1.28 -3.01
N PHE A 273 -7.52 2.47 -2.67
CA PHE A 273 -8.95 2.79 -2.64
C PHE A 273 -9.39 3.31 -4.00
N MET A 274 -10.52 2.80 -4.49
CA MET A 274 -11.19 3.26 -5.72
C MET A 274 -12.70 3.24 -5.54
N THR A 275 -13.43 3.93 -6.42
CA THR A 275 -14.86 3.65 -6.54
C THR A 275 -15.08 2.31 -7.22
N PHE A 276 -16.16 1.61 -6.88
CA PHE A 276 -16.53 0.38 -7.58
C PHE A 276 -16.75 0.63 -9.08
N GLU A 277 -17.29 1.80 -9.43
CA GLU A 277 -17.47 2.21 -10.84
C GLU A 277 -16.13 2.30 -11.58
N ASP A 278 -15.11 2.89 -10.98
CA ASP A 278 -13.78 2.96 -11.61
C ASP A 278 -13.13 1.58 -11.70
N MET A 279 -13.34 0.71 -10.71
CA MET A 279 -12.87 -0.67 -10.81
C MET A 279 -13.50 -1.42 -11.99
N VAL A 280 -14.79 -1.25 -12.24
CA VAL A 280 -15.46 -1.85 -13.41
C VAL A 280 -14.76 -1.44 -14.72
N LYS A 281 -14.29 -0.20 -14.81
CA LYS A 281 -13.55 0.31 -15.98
C LYS A 281 -12.11 -0.21 -16.04
N VAL A 282 -11.41 -0.16 -14.89
CA VAL A 282 -9.95 -0.40 -14.83
C VAL A 282 -9.60 -1.88 -14.83
N MET A 283 -10.36 -2.76 -14.17
CA MET A 283 -9.96 -4.17 -14.01
C MET A 283 -9.79 -4.92 -15.34
N PRO A 284 -10.65 -4.78 -16.37
CA PRO A 284 -10.42 -5.41 -17.66
C PRO A 284 -9.16 -4.89 -18.38
N ILE A 285 -8.87 -3.58 -18.24
CA ILE A 285 -7.66 -2.97 -18.79
C ILE A 285 -6.44 -3.51 -18.07
N TRP A 286 -6.49 -3.60 -16.74
CA TRP A 286 -5.40 -4.14 -15.92
C TRP A 286 -5.04 -5.58 -16.30
N MET A 287 -6.03 -6.43 -16.50
CA MET A 287 -5.79 -7.80 -16.97
C MET A 287 -5.07 -7.80 -18.32
N ASN A 288 -5.58 -7.04 -19.30
CA ASN A 288 -5.01 -7.00 -20.64
C ASN A 288 -3.59 -6.42 -20.65
N VAL A 289 -3.34 -5.33 -19.91
CA VAL A 289 -2.02 -4.71 -19.80
C VAL A 289 -1.06 -5.65 -19.09
N SER A 290 -1.47 -6.30 -18.00
CA SER A 290 -0.61 -7.26 -17.25
C SER A 290 -0.18 -8.44 -18.14
N ILE A 291 -1.08 -8.97 -18.96
CA ILE A 291 -0.74 -10.03 -19.93
C ILE A 291 0.21 -9.50 -21.01
N ALA A 292 -0.01 -8.29 -21.52
CA ALA A 292 0.85 -7.68 -22.52
C ALA A 292 2.26 -7.41 -21.97
N VAL A 293 2.36 -6.89 -20.74
CA VAL A 293 3.61 -6.66 -20.00
C VAL A 293 4.36 -7.98 -19.80
N PHE A 294 3.67 -9.02 -19.38
CA PHE A 294 4.29 -10.34 -19.17
C PHE A 294 4.86 -10.93 -20.47
N LYS A 295 4.17 -10.72 -21.61
CA LYS A 295 4.59 -11.20 -22.93
C LYS A 295 5.69 -10.36 -23.57
N ASP A 296 5.88 -9.12 -23.16
CA ASP A 296 6.97 -8.26 -23.62
C ASP A 296 8.26 -8.58 -22.84
N SER A 297 9.26 -9.11 -23.53
CA SER A 297 10.50 -9.58 -22.90
C SER A 297 11.28 -8.48 -22.18
N GLU A 298 11.26 -7.26 -22.72
CA GLU A 298 11.96 -6.12 -22.12
C GLU A 298 11.24 -5.65 -20.85
N ALA A 299 9.92 -5.50 -20.88
CA ALA A 299 9.12 -5.16 -19.72
C ALA A 299 9.22 -6.22 -18.61
N ASN A 300 9.13 -7.50 -18.99
CA ASN A 300 9.27 -8.63 -18.08
C ASN A 300 10.65 -8.62 -17.39
N GLN A 301 11.72 -8.39 -18.16
CA GLN A 301 13.07 -8.30 -17.60
C GLN A 301 13.27 -7.06 -16.73
N ALA A 302 12.79 -5.89 -17.15
CA ALA A 302 12.99 -4.63 -16.44
C ALA A 302 12.20 -4.56 -15.14
N TRP A 303 10.94 -5.03 -15.15
CA TRP A 303 10.02 -4.91 -14.02
C TRP A 303 9.90 -6.16 -13.18
N GLY A 304 10.33 -7.32 -13.67
CA GLY A 304 10.46 -8.57 -12.93
C GLY A 304 9.22 -8.92 -12.12
N TRP A 305 9.38 -9.14 -10.82
CA TRP A 305 8.27 -9.54 -9.94
C TRP A 305 7.17 -8.48 -9.81
N VAL A 306 7.48 -7.19 -10.00
CA VAL A 306 6.51 -6.09 -9.83
C VAL A 306 5.82 -5.66 -11.13
N GLN A 307 6.01 -6.41 -12.20
CA GLN A 307 5.44 -6.10 -13.53
C GLN A 307 3.90 -5.98 -13.51
N GLU A 308 3.21 -6.72 -12.66
CA GLU A 308 1.76 -6.64 -12.49
C GLU A 308 1.34 -5.31 -11.84
N MET A 309 2.16 -4.74 -10.93
CA MET A 309 1.92 -3.42 -10.35
C MET A 309 2.10 -2.32 -11.40
N TYR A 310 3.12 -2.42 -12.28
CA TYR A 310 3.22 -1.54 -13.44
C TYR A 310 2.01 -1.68 -14.37
N GLY A 311 1.55 -2.92 -14.60
CA GLY A 311 0.32 -3.19 -15.34
C GLY A 311 -0.88 -2.48 -14.74
N PHE A 312 -1.00 -2.47 -13.41
CA PHE A 312 -2.10 -1.81 -12.69
C PHE A 312 -2.06 -0.29 -12.87
N THR A 313 -0.94 0.36 -12.58
CA THR A 313 -0.88 1.83 -12.66
C THR A 313 -1.06 2.34 -14.08
N ILE A 314 -0.51 1.65 -15.09
CA ILE A 314 -0.74 1.96 -16.51
C ILE A 314 -2.23 1.78 -16.84
N ALA A 315 -2.85 0.71 -16.39
CA ALA A 315 -4.28 0.45 -16.64
C ALA A 315 -5.18 1.48 -15.96
N ALA A 316 -4.85 1.92 -14.76
CA ALA A 316 -5.57 2.98 -14.06
C ALA A 316 -5.54 4.27 -14.88
N TRP A 317 -4.37 4.67 -15.38
CA TRP A 317 -4.23 5.84 -16.24
C TRP A 317 -5.00 5.70 -17.56
N LEU A 318 -4.93 4.55 -18.24
CA LEU A 318 -5.70 4.24 -19.46
C LEU A 318 -7.21 4.24 -19.20
N GLY A 319 -7.62 3.81 -18.00
CA GLY A 319 -9.02 3.82 -17.53
C GLY A 319 -9.55 5.21 -17.18
N GLY A 320 -8.73 6.26 -17.32
CA GLY A 320 -9.11 7.66 -17.12
C GLY A 320 -8.74 8.23 -15.76
N ILE A 321 -8.04 7.48 -14.89
CA ILE A 321 -7.57 7.96 -13.59
C ILE A 321 -6.27 8.74 -13.83
N LYS A 322 -6.37 10.08 -13.83
CA LYS A 322 -5.26 10.99 -14.08
C LYS A 322 -4.63 11.54 -12.80
N HIS A 323 -5.25 11.28 -11.66
CA HIS A 323 -4.76 11.69 -10.35
C HIS A 323 -5.14 10.66 -9.30
N VAL A 324 -4.21 10.41 -8.38
CA VAL A 324 -4.37 9.53 -7.21
C VAL A 324 -3.82 10.27 -6.00
N ASP A 325 -4.60 10.39 -4.93
CA ASP A 325 -4.11 10.92 -3.66
C ASP A 325 -3.17 9.91 -3.00
N LEU A 326 -1.93 10.32 -2.68
CA LEU A 326 -0.89 9.45 -2.20
C LEU A 326 -0.64 9.62 -0.70
N TYR A 327 -0.75 8.52 0.05
CA TYR A 327 -0.65 8.53 1.51
C TYR A 327 0.45 7.59 2.01
N LEU A 328 1.61 8.16 2.37
CA LEU A 328 2.76 7.41 2.90
C LEU A 328 2.46 6.73 4.25
N ASN A 329 1.58 7.31 5.06
CA ASN A 329 1.17 6.72 6.33
C ASN A 329 0.05 5.68 6.21
N LEU A 330 -0.48 5.44 5.00
CA LEU A 330 -1.47 4.37 4.78
C LEU A 330 -0.90 3.01 5.14
N MET A 331 0.39 2.77 4.83
CA MET A 331 1.02 1.47 5.04
C MET A 331 2.46 1.60 5.53
N ALA A 332 2.84 0.77 6.50
CA ALA A 332 4.21 0.57 6.95
C ALA A 332 4.79 -0.73 6.37
N GLN A 333 6.07 -0.73 6.06
CA GLN A 333 6.81 -1.88 5.53
C GLN A 333 8.03 -2.22 6.40
N PRO A 334 7.83 -2.92 7.56
CA PRO A 334 8.97 -3.38 8.33
C PRO A 334 9.81 -4.39 7.51
N PRO A 335 11.13 -4.50 7.75
CA PRO A 335 11.85 -3.86 8.83
C PRO A 335 12.34 -2.43 8.55
N TRP A 336 12.04 -1.89 7.37
CA TRP A 336 12.53 -0.57 6.95
C TRP A 336 11.83 0.58 7.68
N ASP A 337 10.53 0.48 7.87
CA ASP A 337 9.80 1.33 8.81
C ASP A 337 9.95 0.72 10.22
N THR A 338 10.23 1.55 11.22
CA THR A 338 10.57 1.07 12.57
C THR A 338 9.60 1.52 13.66
N ASN A 339 8.90 2.63 13.45
CA ASN A 339 8.01 3.23 14.44
C ASN A 339 6.53 3.01 14.06
N MET A 340 5.64 3.07 15.04
CA MET A 340 4.19 2.96 14.82
C MET A 340 3.58 4.18 14.11
N GLU A 341 4.35 5.24 13.96
CA GLU A 341 3.99 6.47 13.26
C GLU A 341 5.10 6.85 12.28
N MET A 342 4.71 7.34 11.12
CA MET A 342 5.65 7.88 10.13
C MET A 342 6.29 9.18 10.63
N ALA A 343 5.50 10.01 11.32
CA ALA A 343 5.89 11.25 11.99
C ALA A 343 4.89 11.49 13.13
N PRO A 344 5.19 12.39 14.10
CA PRO A 344 4.27 12.71 15.17
C PRO A 344 2.87 13.08 14.65
N GLY A 345 1.83 12.37 15.13
CA GLY A 345 0.44 12.53 14.69
C GLY A 345 0.10 11.94 13.32
N LYS A 346 1.03 11.21 12.67
CA LYS A 346 0.80 10.49 11.42
C LYS A 346 0.97 8.98 11.60
N PRO A 347 0.00 8.33 12.23
CA PRO A 347 0.07 6.91 12.50
C PRO A 347 -0.04 6.08 11.21
N PHE A 348 0.64 4.92 11.20
CA PHE A 348 0.39 3.92 10.18
C PHE A 348 -0.92 3.16 10.43
N TYR A 349 -1.63 2.83 9.36
CA TYR A 349 -2.91 2.11 9.40
C TYR A 349 -2.76 0.64 9.06
N ILE A 350 -1.93 0.31 8.07
CA ILE A 350 -1.67 -1.04 7.57
C ILE A 350 -0.21 -1.39 7.83
N LEU A 351 0.04 -2.61 8.31
CA LEU A 351 1.37 -3.19 8.38
C LEU A 351 1.46 -4.27 7.30
N HIS A 352 2.40 -4.13 6.37
CA HIS A 352 2.65 -5.06 5.28
C HIS A 352 3.95 -5.82 5.51
N TYR A 353 3.87 -7.11 5.82
CA TYR A 353 5.05 -7.94 6.15
C TYR A 353 5.60 -8.67 4.93
N THR A 354 5.91 -7.89 3.87
CA THR A 354 6.42 -8.44 2.61
C THR A 354 7.88 -8.89 2.66
N TYR A 355 8.69 -8.26 3.53
CA TYR A 355 10.13 -8.51 3.61
C TYR A 355 10.49 -9.50 4.70
N GLY A 356 11.64 -10.19 4.54
CA GLY A 356 12.29 -10.92 5.63
C GLY A 356 12.85 -9.95 6.68
N MET A 357 12.74 -10.33 7.94
CA MET A 357 13.14 -9.53 9.11
C MET A 357 14.20 -10.31 9.87
N ASP A 358 15.45 -9.93 9.65
CA ASP A 358 16.64 -10.63 10.14
C ASP A 358 17.37 -9.76 11.15
N TYR A 359 17.60 -10.29 12.37
CA TYR A 359 18.23 -9.56 13.46
C TYR A 359 19.23 -10.45 14.21
N LYS A 360 20.28 -9.86 14.76
CA LYS A 360 21.11 -10.51 15.80
C LYS A 360 20.30 -10.61 17.10
N LEU A 361 20.68 -11.51 18.00
CA LEU A 361 20.08 -11.59 19.33
C LEU A 361 20.31 -10.31 20.17
N THR A 362 21.29 -9.50 19.82
CA THR A 362 21.50 -8.15 20.37
C THR A 362 20.43 -7.14 19.93
N GLY A 363 19.64 -7.45 18.89
CA GLY A 363 18.63 -6.57 18.30
C GLY A 363 19.14 -5.74 17.13
N GLU A 364 20.35 -5.95 16.64
CA GLU A 364 20.89 -5.31 15.44
C GLU A 364 20.25 -5.89 14.18
N PHE A 365 19.75 -5.03 13.29
CA PHE A 365 19.19 -5.41 11.98
C PHE A 365 20.30 -5.84 11.01
N THR A 366 20.11 -6.97 10.31
CA THR A 366 21.11 -7.58 9.41
C THR A 366 20.59 -7.68 7.97
N PRO A 367 20.38 -6.55 7.25
CA PRO A 367 19.79 -6.54 5.91
C PRO A 367 20.59 -7.38 4.93
N GLY A 368 19.91 -8.25 4.17
CA GLY A 368 20.53 -9.12 3.16
C GLY A 368 21.34 -10.29 3.73
N LYS A 369 21.31 -10.52 5.05
CA LYS A 369 21.98 -11.66 5.71
C LYS A 369 21.01 -12.34 6.66
N PHE A 370 21.08 -13.67 6.75
CA PHE A 370 20.30 -14.43 7.73
C PHE A 370 20.68 -13.98 9.16
N GLY A 371 19.66 -13.59 9.94
CA GLY A 371 19.81 -13.22 11.33
C GLY A 371 19.80 -14.44 12.25
N GLU A 372 20.23 -14.24 13.51
CA GLU A 372 20.09 -15.23 14.59
C GLU A 372 18.61 -15.37 15.02
N TRP A 373 17.86 -14.30 14.92
CA TRP A 373 16.39 -14.26 14.97
C TRP A 373 15.87 -13.83 13.61
N ARG A 374 14.85 -14.54 13.12
CA ARG A 374 14.29 -14.30 11.80
C ARG A 374 12.78 -14.51 11.79
N PHE A 375 12.07 -13.59 11.13
CA PHE A 375 10.72 -13.82 10.62
C PHE A 375 10.66 -13.54 9.12
N ASP A 376 10.17 -14.49 8.36
CA ASP A 376 9.92 -14.34 6.92
C ASP A 376 8.72 -15.20 6.55
N LYS A 377 7.66 -14.57 6.02
CA LYS A 377 6.43 -15.26 5.60
C LYS A 377 6.70 -16.40 4.62
N ARG A 378 7.77 -16.30 3.81
CA ARG A 378 8.14 -17.32 2.82
C ARG A 378 8.60 -18.63 3.44
N THR A 379 9.05 -18.60 4.68
CA THR A 379 9.36 -19.81 5.45
C THR A 379 8.12 -20.68 5.65
N TYR A 380 6.95 -20.06 5.63
CA TYR A 380 5.66 -20.70 5.85
C TYR A 380 4.83 -20.84 4.57
N SER A 381 5.49 -20.97 3.41
CA SER A 381 4.82 -21.08 2.11
C SER A 381 4.17 -22.45 1.88
N ALA A 382 4.77 -23.52 2.43
CA ALA A 382 4.24 -24.88 2.31
C ALA A 382 3.27 -25.25 3.43
N ARG A 383 3.46 -24.71 4.62
CA ARG A 383 2.61 -24.95 5.81
C ARG A 383 2.43 -23.66 6.59
N PRO A 384 1.27 -23.46 7.21
CA PRO A 384 1.03 -22.32 8.10
C PRO A 384 2.03 -22.30 9.26
N LEU A 385 2.29 -21.10 9.78
CA LEU A 385 3.13 -20.90 10.95
C LEU A 385 2.50 -21.50 12.22
N PRO A 386 3.32 -21.82 13.24
CA PRO A 386 2.82 -22.34 14.54
C PRO A 386 1.98 -21.29 15.26
N ARG A 387 1.17 -21.73 16.24
CA ARG A 387 0.29 -20.84 17.02
C ARG A 387 1.04 -19.70 17.72
N HIS A 388 2.25 -19.93 18.16
CA HIS A 388 3.07 -18.94 18.83
C HIS A 388 4.44 -18.83 18.17
N LEU A 389 4.73 -17.64 17.67
CA LEU A 389 6.07 -17.27 17.22
C LEU A 389 6.90 -16.79 18.43
N GLY A 390 8.18 -17.11 18.42
CA GLY A 390 9.11 -16.61 19.44
C GLY A 390 9.25 -15.09 19.40
N ASP A 391 9.39 -14.49 20.58
CA ASP A 391 9.55 -13.05 20.72
C ASP A 391 10.77 -12.52 19.98
N PRO A 392 10.69 -11.33 19.40
CA PRO A 392 11.85 -10.65 18.86
C PRO A 392 12.88 -10.33 19.94
N PRO A 393 14.17 -10.20 19.57
CA PRO A 393 15.24 -9.89 20.53
C PRO A 393 14.93 -8.68 21.40
N LYS A 394 15.20 -8.75 22.69
CA LYS A 394 14.89 -7.67 23.66
C LYS A 394 15.53 -6.33 23.27
N GLY A 395 16.75 -6.35 22.71
CA GLY A 395 17.48 -5.17 22.27
C GLY A 395 17.02 -4.56 20.94
N MET A 396 16.10 -5.20 20.23
CA MET A 396 15.60 -4.71 18.93
C MET A 396 14.80 -3.40 19.10
N LYS A 397 15.17 -2.39 18.33
CA LYS A 397 14.52 -1.07 18.30
C LYS A 397 13.64 -0.94 17.05
N ASN A 398 12.68 -1.84 16.91
CA ASN A 398 11.71 -1.80 15.81
C ASN A 398 10.33 -2.18 16.37
N ASP A 399 9.51 -1.17 16.62
CA ASP A 399 8.18 -1.33 17.21
C ASP A 399 7.21 -2.01 16.24
N LEU A 400 7.37 -1.80 14.93
CA LEU A 400 6.53 -2.45 13.92
C LEU A 400 6.78 -3.95 13.81
N VAL A 401 8.04 -4.41 13.91
CA VAL A 401 8.34 -5.85 13.96
C VAL A 401 7.78 -6.48 15.24
N ARG A 402 7.85 -5.79 16.39
CA ARG A 402 7.20 -6.26 17.63
C ARG A 402 5.68 -6.32 17.46
N ALA A 403 5.09 -5.26 16.90
CA ALA A 403 3.65 -5.21 16.64
C ALA A 403 3.22 -6.34 15.69
N LEU A 404 4.01 -6.65 14.66
CA LEU A 404 3.75 -7.76 13.74
C LEU A 404 3.67 -9.10 14.48
N ILE A 405 4.73 -9.44 15.24
CA ILE A 405 4.79 -10.73 15.94
C ILE A 405 3.66 -10.84 16.96
N ASN A 406 3.40 -9.78 17.71
CA ASN A 406 2.28 -9.73 18.66
C ASN A 406 0.93 -9.90 17.94
N SER A 407 0.75 -9.24 16.80
CA SER A 407 -0.48 -9.34 16.01
C SER A 407 -0.71 -10.74 15.43
N ILE A 408 0.35 -11.39 14.96
CA ILE A 408 0.29 -12.78 14.50
C ILE A 408 -0.06 -13.70 15.68
N ASN A 409 0.64 -13.58 16.81
CA ASN A 409 0.42 -14.42 17.99
C ASN A 409 -0.99 -14.23 18.56
N GLU A 410 -1.51 -13.01 18.58
CA GLU A 410 -2.90 -12.75 18.99
C GLU A 410 -3.91 -13.41 18.06
N ALA A 411 -3.77 -13.23 16.75
CA ALA A 411 -4.69 -13.80 15.77
C ALA A 411 -4.67 -15.33 15.82
N THR A 412 -3.48 -15.95 15.87
CA THR A 412 -3.35 -17.41 15.93
C THR A 412 -3.86 -18.00 17.22
N ALA A 413 -3.77 -17.28 18.33
CA ALA A 413 -4.37 -17.68 19.61
C ALA A 413 -5.91 -17.67 19.58
N ALA A 414 -6.48 -16.67 18.88
CA ALA A 414 -7.93 -16.48 18.80
C ALA A 414 -8.61 -17.32 17.70
N LEU A 415 -7.90 -17.59 16.59
CA LEU A 415 -8.46 -18.34 15.47
C LEU A 415 -8.67 -19.81 15.81
N PRO A 416 -9.85 -20.38 15.49
CA PRO A 416 -10.18 -21.77 15.82
C PRO A 416 -9.27 -22.75 15.09
N CYS A 417 -9.02 -23.88 15.73
CA CYS A 417 -8.28 -25.02 15.15
C CYS A 417 -6.89 -24.68 14.57
N TRP A 418 -6.26 -23.61 15.04
CA TRP A 418 -4.98 -23.16 14.45
C TRP A 418 -3.90 -24.24 14.49
N ASP A 419 -3.79 -25.01 15.59
CA ASP A 419 -2.74 -26.04 15.71
C ASP A 419 -2.92 -27.15 14.67
N LYS A 420 -4.14 -27.66 14.50
CA LYS A 420 -4.45 -28.65 13.46
C LYS A 420 -4.26 -28.09 12.06
N PHE A 421 -4.68 -26.85 11.83
CA PHE A 421 -4.48 -26.15 10.56
C PHE A 421 -3.00 -26.01 10.24
N SER A 422 -2.18 -25.63 11.23
CA SER A 422 -0.72 -25.50 11.07
C SER A 422 -0.04 -26.86 10.79
N GLU A 423 -0.50 -27.91 11.46
CA GLU A 423 0.05 -29.27 11.28
C GLU A 423 -0.32 -29.87 9.93
N LEU A 424 -1.59 -29.75 9.52
CA LEU A 424 -2.13 -30.41 8.33
C LEU A 424 -1.96 -29.58 7.05
N GLY A 425 -1.85 -28.25 7.15
CA GLY A 425 -1.83 -27.34 6.00
C GLY A 425 -3.21 -27.03 5.41
N HIS A 426 -4.29 -27.53 6.03
CA HIS A 426 -5.67 -27.28 5.68
C HIS A 426 -6.57 -27.29 6.93
N LEU A 427 -7.77 -26.72 6.84
CA LEU A 427 -8.70 -26.67 7.95
C LEU A 427 -9.55 -27.96 7.95
N PRO A 428 -9.46 -28.83 8.98
CA PRO A 428 -10.24 -30.06 9.04
C PRO A 428 -11.74 -29.78 9.18
N LYS A 429 -12.59 -30.62 8.59
CA LYS A 429 -14.06 -30.49 8.62
C LYS A 429 -14.62 -30.40 10.04
N GLU A 430 -14.10 -31.20 10.96
CA GLU A 430 -14.52 -31.17 12.36
C GLU A 430 -14.30 -29.84 13.07
N CYS A 431 -13.50 -28.94 12.50
CA CYS A 431 -13.30 -27.59 13.02
C CYS A 431 -14.43 -26.62 12.64
N ASN A 432 -15.15 -26.91 11.56
CA ASN A 432 -16.30 -26.13 11.11
C ASN A 432 -17.60 -26.59 11.81
N GLU A 433 -17.65 -27.82 12.34
CA GLU A 433 -18.85 -28.42 12.95
C GLU A 433 -19.00 -28.10 14.46
N LYS A 434 -18.01 -27.51 15.13
CA LYS A 434 -18.11 -27.18 16.56
C LYS A 434 -18.75 -25.80 16.77
N PRO A 435 -19.81 -25.70 17.63
CA PRO A 435 -20.27 -24.42 18.17
C PRO A 435 -19.16 -23.86 19.07
N GLY A 436 -18.36 -22.96 18.58
CA GLY A 436 -17.19 -22.39 19.22
C GLY A 436 -16.16 -21.89 18.22
N GLY A 437 -16.41 -22.11 16.93
CA GLY A 437 -15.65 -21.53 15.85
C GLY A 437 -15.87 -20.01 15.70
N PHE A 438 -15.42 -19.48 14.60
CA PHE A 438 -15.48 -18.05 14.27
C PHE A 438 -16.90 -17.45 14.34
N LEU A 439 -17.95 -18.24 14.04
CA LEU A 439 -19.36 -17.88 14.19
C LEU A 439 -19.77 -17.66 15.65
N ALA A 440 -19.12 -18.34 16.60
CA ALA A 440 -19.40 -18.12 18.02
C ALA A 440 -18.75 -16.81 18.51
N LEU A 441 -17.59 -16.42 18.00
CA LEU A 441 -17.01 -15.11 18.28
C LEU A 441 -17.90 -14.00 17.71
N GLU A 442 -18.43 -14.16 16.49
CA GLU A 442 -19.44 -13.24 15.95
C GLU A 442 -20.72 -13.21 16.78
N ALA A 443 -21.21 -14.38 17.23
CA ALA A 443 -22.40 -14.47 18.05
C ALA A 443 -22.16 -13.86 19.44
N GLU A 444 -20.99 -14.07 20.05
CA GLU A 444 -20.61 -13.46 21.33
C GLU A 444 -20.43 -11.94 21.20
N ILE A 445 -19.83 -11.47 20.12
CA ILE A 445 -19.69 -10.04 19.80
C ILE A 445 -21.07 -9.41 19.58
N LYS A 446 -21.95 -10.05 18.80
CA LYS A 446 -23.33 -9.59 18.59
C LYS A 446 -24.17 -9.62 19.87
N ALA A 447 -24.00 -10.65 20.70
CA ALA A 447 -24.69 -10.76 21.99
C ALA A 447 -24.23 -9.69 22.99
N LYS A 448 -22.92 -9.41 23.07
CA LYS A 448 -22.37 -8.32 23.91
C LYS A 448 -22.82 -6.94 23.42
N ALA A 449 -22.87 -6.73 22.10
CA ALA A 449 -23.36 -5.47 21.52
C ALA A 449 -24.88 -5.28 21.74
N ALA A 450 -25.68 -6.35 21.67
CA ALA A 450 -27.11 -6.32 21.99
C ALA A 450 -27.37 -6.05 23.47
N ALA A 451 -26.59 -6.67 24.37
CA ALA A 451 -26.68 -6.46 25.80
C ALA A 451 -26.30 -5.02 26.21
N ALA A 452 -25.28 -4.45 25.57
CA ALA A 452 -24.88 -3.06 25.79
C ALA A 452 -25.96 -2.04 25.32
N LYS A 453 -26.71 -2.37 24.25
CA LYS A 453 -27.83 -1.53 23.76
C LYS A 453 -29.10 -1.69 24.60
N ALA A 454 -29.27 -2.81 25.30
CA ALA A 454 -30.44 -3.07 26.16
C ALA A 454 -30.25 -2.54 27.60
N GLY A 455 -29.03 -2.18 27.98
CA GLY A 455 -28.65 -1.61 29.27
C GLY A 455 -28.44 -0.09 29.28
N ALA A 456 -28.63 0.57 28.13
CA ALA A 456 -28.63 2.02 27.96
C ALA A 456 -30.06 2.52 27.67
#